data_33cd8c80c4b246be1a3020bca00695f1
#
_entry.id   33cd8c80c4b246be1a3020bca00695f1
#
_cell.length_a   1.000
_cell.length_b   1.000
_cell.length_c   1.000
_cell.angle_alpha   90.00
_cell.angle_beta   90.00
_cell.angle_gamma   90.00
#
_symmetry.space_group_name_H-M   'P 1'
#
loop_
_entity.id
_entity.type
_entity.pdbx_description
1 polymer ?
#
loop_
_entity_poly.entity_id
_entity_poly.type
_entity_poly.pdbx_seq_one_letter_code
_entity_poly.pdbx_strand_id
1 'polypeptide(L)'
;VLFAASAYGFWLRFGKVIRKIRQAKPDADFRLDPASKRVWDFVSEVMLQSKVIRERPLPGLAHAFVFWGFCAFALVTLNHLATGIGLPFLSRESWFGNFYFYFAGAFAVAVAISIAGLFVRRFFVRPRWLGAVSIESGVIALLIFLLMITYLATFWMGETKLLWWAHTLALLVFLPLIPHTKHLHLVLSPATVFLSRGEFSHIPPLAGDEDFGLDTGKDLTQLVSLQAYSCVECGRCSQHCPAYNTRKTLNPKEIALGVRNYLNEFGPNSEEPLLGKHISQEAAFQCTTCGACEFQCPVGIEHLPIIIGLRRGAVNTGKWEDDYGTKLFLALERNGNALGFSASERDKFVQKQQFPIFDGTQEYCLWLGCMGSYDPQGREIIASFARVMAHLGTTFG
;
A
#
# COMPACT_ATOMS: atom_id res chain seq x y z
N VAL A 1 30.75 -21.38 -7.71
CA VAL A 1 29.96 -21.33 -8.97
C VAL A 1 28.47 -21.18 -8.66
N LEU A 2 27.84 -22.12 -7.91
CA LEU A 2 26.40 -22.13 -7.64
C LEU A 2 25.92 -20.87 -6.91
N PHE A 3 26.65 -20.40 -5.91
CA PHE A 3 26.33 -19.15 -5.21
C PHE A 3 26.37 -17.93 -6.15
N ALA A 4 27.41 -17.85 -6.99
CA ALA A 4 27.51 -16.76 -7.98
C ALA A 4 26.35 -16.79 -8.99
N ALA A 5 25.94 -17.97 -9.44
CA ALA A 5 24.78 -18.13 -10.31
C ALA A 5 23.47 -17.69 -9.63
N SER A 6 23.26 -18.06 -8.36
CA SER A 6 22.10 -17.65 -7.57
C SER A 6 22.08 -16.14 -7.32
N ALA A 7 23.22 -15.55 -6.92
CA ALA A 7 23.37 -14.11 -6.74
C ALA A 7 23.16 -13.34 -8.06
N TYR A 8 23.65 -13.86 -9.18
CA TYR A 8 23.39 -13.29 -10.49
C TYR A 8 21.90 -13.36 -10.85
N GLY A 9 21.23 -14.49 -10.60
CA GLY A 9 19.77 -14.63 -10.79
C GLY A 9 18.98 -13.61 -9.96
N PHE A 10 19.39 -13.35 -8.71
CA PHE A 10 18.82 -12.28 -7.89
C PHE A 10 19.02 -10.91 -8.57
N TRP A 11 20.24 -10.60 -8.97
CA TRP A 11 20.61 -9.31 -9.55
C TRP A 11 19.93 -9.03 -10.89
N LEU A 12 19.72 -10.04 -11.72
CA LEU A 12 19.04 -9.89 -13.02
C LEU A 12 17.66 -9.21 -12.89
N ARG A 13 16.92 -9.51 -11.84
CA ARG A 13 15.60 -8.89 -11.61
C ARG A 13 15.70 -7.67 -10.71
N PHE A 14 16.40 -7.78 -9.59
CA PHE A 14 16.55 -6.70 -8.62
C PHE A 14 17.21 -5.47 -9.25
N GLY A 15 18.27 -5.66 -10.00
CA GLY A 15 18.96 -4.57 -10.70
C GLY A 15 18.07 -3.83 -11.73
N LYS A 16 17.17 -4.57 -12.41
CA LYS A 16 16.19 -3.96 -13.31
C LYS A 16 15.17 -3.11 -12.53
N VAL A 17 14.70 -3.59 -11.40
CA VAL A 17 13.73 -2.86 -10.56
C VAL A 17 14.36 -1.58 -10.01
N ILE A 18 15.55 -1.67 -9.42
CA ILE A 18 16.27 -0.49 -8.88
C ILE A 18 16.58 0.52 -9.97
N ARG A 19 16.97 0.06 -11.17
CA ARG A 19 17.20 0.97 -12.31
C ARG A 19 15.93 1.72 -12.69
N LYS A 20 14.78 1.06 -12.78
CA LYS A 20 13.51 1.69 -13.09
C LYS A 20 13.09 2.72 -12.02
N ILE A 21 13.25 2.38 -10.74
CA ILE A 21 12.99 3.32 -9.65
C ILE A 21 13.90 4.57 -9.77
N ARG A 22 15.21 4.39 -10.01
CA ARG A 22 16.15 5.50 -10.13
C ARG A 22 15.95 6.36 -11.39
N GLN A 23 15.41 5.80 -12.45
CA GLN A 23 15.12 6.50 -13.69
C GLN A 23 13.79 7.27 -13.65
N ALA A 24 12.93 6.97 -12.69
CA ALA A 24 11.68 7.71 -12.47
C ALA A 24 11.96 9.15 -11.99
N LYS A 25 10.99 10.04 -12.19
CA LYS A 25 11.04 11.46 -11.80
C LYS A 25 11.32 11.60 -10.30
N PRO A 26 12.23 12.48 -9.85
CA PRO A 26 12.36 12.79 -8.44
C PRO A 26 11.07 13.37 -7.86
N ASP A 27 10.80 13.09 -6.58
CA ASP A 27 9.66 13.68 -5.88
C ASP A 27 10.00 15.12 -5.45
N ALA A 28 9.28 16.10 -6.00
CA ALA A 28 9.57 17.52 -5.77
C ALA A 28 9.26 17.98 -4.34
N ASP A 29 8.27 17.37 -3.69
CA ASP A 29 7.80 17.69 -2.34
C ASP A 29 8.41 16.79 -1.25
N PHE A 30 9.31 15.84 -1.64
CA PHE A 30 9.89 14.89 -0.70
C PHE A 30 10.89 15.56 0.25
N ARG A 31 10.68 15.37 1.55
CA ARG A 31 11.58 15.82 2.62
C ARG A 31 11.86 14.70 3.60
N LEU A 32 13.09 14.60 4.10
CA LEU A 32 13.44 13.61 5.11
C LEU A 32 12.99 13.98 6.53
N ASP A 33 12.65 15.24 6.76
CA ASP A 33 12.16 15.69 8.06
C ASP A 33 10.68 15.35 8.29
N PRO A 34 10.29 15.03 9.53
CA PRO A 34 11.13 14.82 10.70
C PRO A 34 11.76 13.39 10.72
N ALA A 35 13.08 13.30 10.74
CA ALA A 35 13.82 12.04 10.71
C ALA A 35 13.49 11.13 11.92
N SER A 36 13.25 11.72 13.10
CA SER A 36 12.89 10.98 14.32
C SER A 36 11.59 10.16 14.15
N LYS A 37 10.57 10.75 13.49
CA LYS A 37 9.31 10.04 13.20
C LYS A 37 9.55 8.87 12.25
N ARG A 38 10.35 9.06 11.20
CA ARG A 38 10.69 8.01 10.23
C ARG A 38 11.42 6.84 10.88
N VAL A 39 12.38 7.13 11.77
CA VAL A 39 13.07 6.10 12.55
C VAL A 39 12.09 5.37 13.47
N TRP A 40 11.18 6.10 14.14
CA TRP A 40 10.16 5.48 14.98
C TRP A 40 9.20 4.60 14.19
N ASP A 41 8.70 5.09 13.04
CA ASP A 41 7.83 4.31 12.15
C ASP A 41 8.55 3.06 11.63
N PHE A 42 9.82 3.18 11.25
CA PHE A 42 10.64 2.04 10.86
C PHE A 42 10.80 1.02 11.99
N VAL A 43 11.14 1.45 13.20
CA VAL A 43 11.28 0.54 14.35
C VAL A 43 9.93 -0.11 14.69
N SER A 44 8.87 0.67 14.77
CA SER A 44 7.57 0.15 15.19
C SER A 44 6.90 -0.72 14.12
N GLU A 45 6.91 -0.30 12.86
CA GLU A 45 6.18 -0.99 11.79
C GLU A 45 7.01 -2.09 11.10
N VAL A 46 8.33 -1.89 10.94
CA VAL A 46 9.20 -2.87 10.29
C VAL A 46 9.81 -3.83 11.32
N MET A 47 10.52 -3.32 12.34
CA MET A 47 11.23 -4.20 13.28
C MET A 47 10.28 -4.90 14.24
N LEU A 48 9.32 -4.17 14.84
CA LEU A 48 8.35 -4.73 15.78
C LEU A 48 7.09 -5.28 15.10
N GLN A 49 6.92 -5.09 13.80
CA GLN A 49 5.76 -5.58 13.02
C GLN A 49 4.41 -5.14 13.60
N SER A 50 4.36 -4.00 14.31
CA SER A 50 3.22 -3.56 15.11
C SER A 50 1.93 -3.45 14.30
N LYS A 51 1.97 -2.84 13.10
CA LYS A 51 0.82 -2.67 12.21
C LYS A 51 0.30 -4.01 11.66
N VAL A 52 1.22 -4.94 11.38
CA VAL A 52 0.87 -6.29 10.90
C VAL A 52 0.18 -7.09 12.00
N ILE A 53 0.67 -7.02 13.24
CA ILE A 53 0.14 -7.75 14.39
C ILE A 53 -1.18 -7.16 14.86
N ARG A 54 -1.28 -5.82 15.03
CA ARG A 54 -2.47 -5.14 15.56
C ARG A 54 -3.72 -5.44 14.74
N GLU A 55 -3.61 -5.36 13.42
CA GLU A 55 -4.75 -5.55 12.52
C GLU A 55 -5.24 -7.00 12.42
N ARG A 56 -4.32 -7.95 12.56
CA ARG A 56 -4.63 -9.39 12.48
C ARG A 56 -3.71 -10.17 13.41
N PRO A 57 -4.04 -10.27 14.71
CA PRO A 57 -3.11 -10.76 15.73
C PRO A 57 -2.47 -12.11 15.41
N LEU A 58 -3.25 -13.15 15.14
CA LEU A 58 -2.70 -14.49 14.88
C LEU A 58 -1.88 -14.58 13.59
N PRO A 59 -2.40 -14.21 12.41
CA PRO A 59 -1.59 -14.21 11.19
C PRO A 59 -0.47 -13.19 11.22
N GLY A 60 -0.67 -12.07 11.92
CA GLY A 60 0.35 -11.03 12.08
C GLY A 60 1.51 -11.51 12.93
N LEU A 61 1.25 -12.18 14.05
CA LEU A 61 2.27 -12.75 14.90
C LEU A 61 3.04 -13.88 14.18
N ALA A 62 2.32 -14.74 13.45
CA ALA A 62 2.96 -15.75 12.62
C ALA A 62 3.89 -15.14 11.56
N HIS A 63 3.45 -14.05 10.89
CA HIS A 63 4.30 -13.32 9.95
C HIS A 63 5.52 -12.68 10.66
N ALA A 64 5.31 -12.10 11.85
CA ALA A 64 6.38 -11.49 12.64
C ALA A 64 7.45 -12.52 13.03
N PHE A 65 7.07 -13.73 13.44
CA PHE A 65 8.03 -14.81 13.70
C PHE A 65 8.81 -15.21 12.46
N VAL A 66 8.20 -15.25 11.29
CA VAL A 66 8.93 -15.49 10.02
C VAL A 66 9.94 -14.37 9.76
N PHE A 67 9.56 -13.10 9.97
CA PHE A 67 10.47 -11.96 9.80
C PHE A 67 11.61 -11.97 10.83
N TRP A 68 11.31 -12.11 12.12
CA TRP A 68 12.32 -12.14 13.17
C TRP A 68 13.24 -13.36 13.04
N GLY A 69 12.69 -14.51 12.61
CA GLY A 69 13.46 -15.68 12.26
C GLY A 69 14.43 -15.41 11.12
N PHE A 70 13.98 -14.73 10.06
CA PHE A 70 14.85 -14.31 8.95
C PHE A 70 16.04 -13.47 9.47
N CYS A 71 15.79 -12.51 10.37
CA CYS A 71 16.85 -11.72 10.99
C CYS A 71 17.76 -12.58 11.89
N ALA A 72 17.19 -13.46 12.69
CA ALA A 72 17.95 -14.36 13.57
C ALA A 72 18.84 -15.34 12.78
N PHE A 73 18.39 -15.78 11.60
CA PHE A 73 19.16 -16.67 10.74
C PHE A 73 20.26 -15.98 9.93
N ALA A 74 20.32 -14.64 9.89
CA ALA A 74 21.29 -13.93 9.07
C ALA A 74 22.74 -14.37 9.34
N LEU A 75 23.14 -14.44 10.62
CA LEU A 75 24.50 -14.87 11.02
C LEU A 75 24.74 -16.36 10.72
N VAL A 76 23.76 -17.22 10.99
CA VAL A 76 23.85 -18.67 10.70
C VAL A 76 23.96 -18.91 9.20
N THR A 77 23.18 -18.20 8.39
CA THR A 77 23.23 -18.31 6.93
C THR A 77 24.58 -17.85 6.38
N LEU A 78 25.12 -16.74 6.88
CA LEU A 78 26.44 -16.26 6.50
C LEU A 78 27.52 -17.26 6.87
N ASN A 79 27.46 -17.83 8.09
CA ASN A 79 28.39 -18.86 8.53
C ASN A 79 28.29 -20.14 7.70
N HIS A 80 27.05 -20.55 7.33
CA HIS A 80 26.83 -21.71 6.47
C HIS A 80 27.48 -21.55 5.10
N LEU A 81 27.34 -20.38 4.49
CA LEU A 81 27.99 -20.05 3.22
C LEU A 81 29.52 -19.97 3.36
N ALA A 82 30.01 -19.36 4.45
CA ALA A 82 31.41 -19.26 4.74
C ALA A 82 32.05 -20.65 4.97
N THR A 83 31.34 -21.55 5.65
CA THR A 83 31.77 -22.96 5.81
C THR A 83 31.93 -23.65 4.44
N GLY A 84 31.07 -23.37 3.47
CA GLY A 84 31.16 -23.91 2.11
C GLY A 84 32.43 -23.51 1.35
N ILE A 85 33.10 -22.43 1.76
CA ILE A 85 34.40 -21.97 1.20
C ILE A 85 35.56 -22.17 2.18
N GLY A 86 35.36 -22.92 3.29
CA GLY A 86 36.40 -23.24 4.25
C GLY A 86 36.72 -22.12 5.25
N LEU A 87 35.86 -21.12 5.42
CA LEU A 87 36.05 -19.97 6.33
C LEU A 87 34.94 -19.84 7.38
N PRO A 88 34.64 -20.89 8.17
CA PRO A 88 33.62 -20.77 9.22
C PRO A 88 34.10 -19.78 10.29
N PHE A 89 33.20 -18.91 10.75
CA PHE A 89 33.48 -17.93 11.81
C PHE A 89 32.62 -18.14 13.07
N LEU A 90 31.60 -18.98 13.00
CA LEU A 90 30.73 -19.32 14.13
C LEU A 90 30.87 -20.81 14.41
N SER A 91 31.37 -21.19 15.61
CA SER A 91 31.57 -22.57 16.04
C SER A 91 30.65 -22.92 17.19
N ARG A 92 30.12 -24.15 17.21
CA ARG A 92 29.36 -24.71 18.34
C ARG A 92 30.21 -24.95 19.59
N GLU A 93 31.54 -25.00 19.44
CA GLU A 93 32.48 -25.16 20.55
C GLU A 93 32.68 -23.84 21.33
N SER A 94 32.46 -22.68 20.69
CA SER A 94 32.50 -21.39 21.37
C SER A 94 31.19 -21.12 22.14
N TRP A 95 31.30 -20.46 23.31
CA TRP A 95 30.15 -20.09 24.12
C TRP A 95 29.11 -19.29 23.31
N PHE A 96 29.56 -18.24 22.60
CA PHE A 96 28.71 -17.41 21.79
C PHE A 96 28.08 -18.18 20.63
N GLY A 97 28.85 -18.99 19.91
CA GLY A 97 28.35 -19.78 18.80
C GLY A 97 27.30 -20.78 19.24
N ASN A 98 27.60 -21.53 20.33
CA ASN A 98 26.64 -22.48 20.89
C ASN A 98 25.34 -21.82 21.30
N PHE A 99 25.40 -20.70 22.04
CA PHE A 99 24.21 -19.91 22.39
C PHE A 99 23.44 -19.48 21.15
N TYR A 100 24.14 -18.96 20.14
CA TYR A 100 23.49 -18.43 18.93
C TYR A 100 22.83 -19.54 18.09
N PHE A 101 23.43 -20.71 17.99
CA PHE A 101 22.80 -21.85 17.29
C PHE A 101 21.53 -22.32 18.00
N TYR A 102 21.50 -22.38 19.33
CA TYR A 102 20.26 -22.69 20.06
C TYR A 102 19.21 -21.58 19.95
N PHE A 103 19.60 -20.31 19.99
CA PHE A 103 18.73 -19.17 19.75
C PHE A 103 18.09 -19.25 18.37
N ALA A 104 18.86 -19.46 17.31
CA ALA A 104 18.35 -19.69 15.97
C ALA A 104 17.47 -20.95 15.88
N GLY A 105 17.78 -22.00 16.65
CA GLY A 105 16.96 -23.20 16.77
C GLY A 105 15.57 -22.94 17.32
N ALA A 106 15.46 -22.12 18.36
CA ALA A 106 14.17 -21.70 18.89
C ALA A 106 13.34 -20.94 17.83
N PHE A 107 13.97 -20.04 17.08
CA PHE A 107 13.34 -19.37 15.96
C PHE A 107 12.97 -20.35 14.83
N ALA A 108 13.80 -21.37 14.56
CA ALA A 108 13.47 -22.37 13.54
C ALA A 108 12.15 -23.09 13.84
N VAL A 109 11.91 -23.45 15.10
CA VAL A 109 10.64 -24.06 15.54
C VAL A 109 9.49 -23.08 15.36
N ALA A 110 9.64 -21.86 15.86
CA ALA A 110 8.60 -20.82 15.75
C ALA A 110 8.25 -20.50 14.29
N VAL A 111 9.25 -20.39 13.42
CA VAL A 111 9.07 -20.14 11.98
C VAL A 111 8.41 -21.32 11.28
N ALA A 112 8.83 -22.58 11.59
CA ALA A 112 8.23 -23.76 10.98
C ALA A 112 6.73 -23.87 11.30
N ILE A 113 6.32 -23.63 12.55
CA ILE A 113 4.92 -23.60 12.97
C ILE A 113 4.18 -22.44 12.28
N SER A 114 4.78 -21.26 12.26
CA SER A 114 4.21 -20.06 11.69
C SER A 114 3.97 -20.19 10.19
N ILE A 115 4.95 -20.67 9.44
CA ILE A 115 4.83 -20.80 7.99
C ILE A 115 3.82 -21.91 7.61
N ALA A 116 3.76 -23.01 8.37
CA ALA A 116 2.76 -24.04 8.21
C ALA A 116 1.34 -23.47 8.46
N GLY A 117 1.13 -22.70 9.52
CA GLY A 117 -0.14 -22.03 9.81
C GLY A 117 -0.56 -21.04 8.73
N LEU A 118 0.37 -20.23 8.22
CA LEU A 118 0.13 -19.29 7.12
C LEU A 118 -0.18 -20.03 5.81
N PHE A 119 0.47 -21.16 5.55
CA PHE A 119 0.18 -22.02 4.41
C PHE A 119 -1.24 -22.59 4.48
N VAL A 120 -1.63 -23.21 5.61
CA VAL A 120 -2.98 -23.74 5.84
C VAL A 120 -4.02 -22.63 5.65
N ARG A 121 -3.80 -21.45 6.24
CA ARG A 121 -4.69 -20.31 6.06
C ARG A 121 -4.86 -19.90 4.60
N ARG A 122 -3.79 -19.91 3.80
CA ARG A 122 -3.83 -19.45 2.41
C ARG A 122 -4.44 -20.49 1.48
N PHE A 123 -4.16 -21.76 1.67
CA PHE A 123 -4.53 -22.81 0.74
C PHE A 123 -5.84 -23.54 1.11
N PHE A 124 -6.16 -23.62 2.41
CA PHE A 124 -7.34 -24.34 2.91
C PHE A 124 -8.43 -23.38 3.40
N VAL A 125 -8.14 -22.45 4.29
CA VAL A 125 -9.13 -21.51 4.84
C VAL A 125 -9.58 -20.48 3.79
N ARG A 126 -8.68 -19.98 2.96
CA ARG A 126 -8.93 -19.11 1.79
C ARG A 126 -9.85 -17.92 2.08
N PRO A 127 -9.49 -16.96 2.93
CA PRO A 127 -10.32 -15.78 3.16
C PRO A 127 -10.59 -15.06 1.83
N ARG A 128 -11.84 -14.66 1.57
CA ARG A 128 -12.27 -14.06 0.28
C ARG A 128 -11.44 -12.87 -0.17
N TRP A 129 -11.07 -12.00 0.77
CA TRP A 129 -10.28 -10.80 0.50
C TRP A 129 -8.80 -11.06 0.17
N LEU A 130 -8.30 -12.28 0.41
CA LEU A 130 -6.93 -12.66 0.07
C LEU A 130 -6.73 -12.81 -1.45
N GLY A 131 -7.81 -12.95 -2.20
CA GLY A 131 -7.78 -13.11 -3.65
C GLY A 131 -7.39 -14.54 -4.09
N ALA A 132 -6.95 -14.64 -5.33
CA ALA A 132 -6.58 -15.94 -5.93
C ALA A 132 -5.41 -16.61 -5.20
N VAL A 133 -5.42 -17.94 -5.19
CA VAL A 133 -4.32 -18.74 -4.64
C VAL A 133 -3.09 -18.57 -5.55
N SER A 134 -1.98 -18.14 -4.96
CA SER A 134 -0.72 -17.95 -5.66
C SER A 134 0.20 -19.15 -5.42
N ILE A 135 0.57 -19.85 -6.49
CA ILE A 135 1.54 -20.97 -6.45
C ILE A 135 2.87 -20.50 -5.86
N GLU A 136 3.32 -19.27 -6.19
CA GLU A 136 4.53 -18.66 -5.62
C GLU A 136 4.54 -18.70 -4.09
N SER A 137 3.38 -18.40 -3.46
CA SER A 137 3.29 -18.43 -2.00
C SER A 137 3.48 -19.83 -1.43
N GLY A 138 3.03 -20.86 -2.17
CA GLY A 138 3.21 -22.25 -1.78
C GLY A 138 4.68 -22.67 -1.89
N VAL A 139 5.33 -22.32 -3.00
CA VAL A 139 6.76 -22.64 -3.21
C VAL A 139 7.63 -21.96 -2.15
N ILE A 140 7.39 -20.68 -1.87
CA ILE A 140 8.14 -19.97 -0.82
C ILE A 140 7.90 -20.57 0.57
N ALA A 141 6.64 -20.89 0.91
CA ALA A 141 6.33 -21.52 2.19
C ALA A 141 7.03 -22.88 2.34
N LEU A 142 7.05 -23.68 1.28
CA LEU A 142 7.73 -24.97 1.24
C LEU A 142 9.26 -24.79 1.43
N LEU A 143 9.89 -23.84 0.74
CA LEU A 143 11.31 -23.56 0.86
C LEU A 143 11.69 -23.10 2.27
N ILE A 144 10.92 -22.16 2.85
CA ILE A 144 11.15 -21.72 4.23
C ILE A 144 10.99 -22.89 5.20
N PHE A 145 9.94 -23.69 5.04
CA PHE A 145 9.72 -24.87 5.89
C PHE A 145 10.88 -25.88 5.76
N LEU A 146 11.34 -26.16 4.54
CA LEU A 146 12.48 -27.04 4.28
C LEU A 146 13.77 -26.52 4.94
N LEU A 147 14.03 -25.22 4.84
CA LEU A 147 15.17 -24.58 5.51
C LEU A 147 15.11 -24.77 7.03
N MET A 148 13.94 -24.61 7.64
CA MET A 148 13.78 -24.80 9.09
C MET A 148 13.98 -26.27 9.49
N ILE A 149 13.39 -27.21 8.75
CA ILE A 149 13.49 -28.64 9.07
C ILE A 149 14.93 -29.16 8.87
N THR A 150 15.59 -28.78 7.78
CA THR A 150 17.00 -29.16 7.56
C THR A 150 17.93 -28.60 8.62
N TYR A 151 17.69 -27.37 9.08
CA TYR A 151 18.43 -26.78 10.19
C TYR A 151 18.18 -27.54 11.50
N LEU A 152 16.91 -27.78 11.87
CA LEU A 152 16.57 -28.52 13.10
C LEU A 152 17.11 -29.96 13.09
N ALA A 153 17.12 -30.62 11.93
CA ALA A 153 17.66 -31.98 11.81
C ALA A 153 19.12 -32.08 12.21
N THR A 154 19.92 -31.00 12.09
CA THR A 154 21.32 -30.99 12.51
C THR A 154 21.50 -31.21 14.00
N PHE A 155 20.50 -30.91 14.85
CA PHE A 155 20.55 -31.13 16.29
C PHE A 155 20.42 -32.61 16.69
N TRP A 156 19.78 -33.44 15.86
CA TRP A 156 19.56 -34.86 16.11
C TRP A 156 20.50 -35.76 15.31
N MET A 157 20.73 -35.40 14.03
CA MET A 157 21.50 -36.21 13.09
C MET A 157 22.94 -35.75 12.93
N GLY A 158 23.31 -34.62 13.59
CA GLY A 158 24.57 -33.96 13.34
C GLY A 158 24.65 -33.32 11.96
N GLU A 159 25.79 -32.71 11.66
CA GLU A 159 26.03 -32.06 10.37
C GLU A 159 26.48 -33.11 9.34
N THR A 160 25.52 -33.63 8.58
CA THR A 160 25.79 -34.57 7.48
C THR A 160 25.92 -33.81 6.16
N LYS A 161 26.71 -34.35 5.21
CA LYS A 161 26.83 -33.76 3.86
C LYS A 161 25.51 -33.65 3.15
N LEU A 162 24.59 -34.59 3.37
CA LEU A 162 23.25 -34.58 2.77
C LEU A 162 22.43 -33.39 3.28
N LEU A 163 22.36 -33.19 4.60
CA LEU A 163 21.64 -32.08 5.21
C LEU A 163 22.24 -30.71 4.77
N TRP A 164 23.57 -30.63 4.77
CA TRP A 164 24.28 -29.43 4.33
C TRP A 164 23.91 -29.08 2.88
N TRP A 165 23.94 -30.03 1.95
CA TRP A 165 23.58 -29.79 0.56
C TRP A 165 22.10 -29.51 0.39
N ALA A 166 21.20 -30.19 1.07
CA ALA A 166 19.77 -29.93 1.01
C ALA A 166 19.45 -28.49 1.46
N HIS A 167 20.05 -28.06 2.58
CA HIS A 167 19.91 -26.67 3.06
C HIS A 167 20.49 -25.65 2.09
N THR A 168 21.71 -25.90 1.60
CA THR A 168 22.39 -25.02 0.64
C THR A 168 21.58 -24.86 -0.65
N LEU A 169 21.10 -25.95 -1.24
CA LEU A 169 20.29 -25.88 -2.47
C LEU A 169 18.98 -25.11 -2.26
N ALA A 170 18.32 -25.31 -1.11
CA ALA A 170 17.11 -24.54 -0.77
C ALA A 170 17.42 -23.03 -0.66
N LEU A 171 18.53 -22.63 -0.02
CA LEU A 171 18.97 -21.22 0.05
C LEU A 171 19.28 -20.65 -1.34
N LEU A 172 20.01 -21.41 -2.17
CA LEU A 172 20.39 -20.95 -3.51
C LEU A 172 19.20 -20.82 -4.47
N VAL A 173 18.15 -21.61 -4.30
CA VAL A 173 16.89 -21.46 -5.02
C VAL A 173 16.07 -20.31 -4.47
N PHE A 174 16.03 -20.16 -3.14
CA PHE A 174 15.24 -19.12 -2.48
C PHE A 174 15.73 -17.71 -2.81
N LEU A 175 17.05 -17.48 -2.87
CA LEU A 175 17.64 -16.15 -3.09
C LEU A 175 17.13 -15.47 -4.38
N PRO A 176 17.22 -16.08 -5.57
CA PRO A 176 16.70 -15.44 -6.80
C PRO A 176 15.19 -15.34 -6.82
N LEU A 177 14.44 -16.16 -6.09
CA LEU A 177 12.98 -16.05 -6.02
C LEU A 177 12.51 -14.79 -5.30
N ILE A 178 13.30 -14.23 -4.39
CA ILE A 178 12.95 -12.99 -3.67
C ILE A 178 12.56 -11.88 -4.66
N PRO A 179 13.40 -11.41 -5.59
CA PRO A 179 13.05 -10.32 -6.49
C PRO A 179 12.10 -10.72 -7.63
N HIS A 180 11.93 -12.01 -7.93
CA HIS A 180 11.03 -12.48 -8.97
C HIS A 180 9.59 -12.67 -8.51
N THR A 181 9.35 -12.61 -7.20
CA THR A 181 8.04 -12.79 -6.57
C THR A 181 7.66 -11.57 -5.74
N LYS A 182 6.45 -11.60 -5.14
CA LYS A 182 6.02 -10.58 -4.17
C LYS A 182 6.93 -10.48 -2.92
N HIS A 183 7.86 -11.42 -2.73
CA HIS A 183 8.84 -11.37 -1.63
C HIS A 183 9.92 -10.31 -1.83
N LEU A 184 9.94 -9.62 -2.98
CA LEU A 184 10.70 -8.39 -3.20
C LEU A 184 10.44 -7.33 -2.09
N HIS A 185 9.25 -7.37 -1.47
CA HIS A 185 8.94 -6.50 -0.33
C HIS A 185 9.91 -6.67 0.85
N LEU A 186 10.52 -7.83 1.02
CA LEU A 186 11.52 -8.06 2.06
C LEU A 186 12.66 -7.03 1.99
N VAL A 187 13.03 -6.63 0.77
CA VAL A 187 14.09 -5.65 0.53
C VAL A 187 13.53 -4.23 0.40
N LEU A 188 12.39 -4.06 -0.26
CA LEU A 188 11.88 -2.73 -0.60
C LEU A 188 10.94 -2.12 0.45
N SER A 189 10.14 -2.92 1.19
CA SER A 189 9.19 -2.32 2.16
C SER A 189 9.85 -1.60 3.33
N PRO A 190 11.02 -2.03 3.88
CA PRO A 190 11.73 -1.23 4.87
C PRO A 190 12.06 0.17 4.35
N ALA A 191 12.52 0.27 3.08
CA ALA A 191 12.77 1.54 2.45
C ALA A 191 11.47 2.33 2.20
N THR A 192 10.39 1.67 1.77
CA THR A 192 9.09 2.32 1.55
C THR A 192 8.53 2.91 2.83
N VAL A 193 8.54 2.17 3.94
CA VAL A 193 8.06 2.67 5.24
C VAL A 193 8.92 3.84 5.72
N PHE A 194 10.24 3.75 5.60
CA PHE A 194 11.15 4.82 6.00
C PHE A 194 10.99 6.08 5.14
N LEU A 195 10.77 5.92 3.84
CA LEU A 195 10.65 7.01 2.88
C LEU A 195 9.22 7.50 2.66
N SER A 196 8.19 6.92 3.33
CA SER A 196 6.81 7.44 3.25
C SER A 196 6.76 8.92 3.66
N ARG A 197 5.83 9.71 3.10
CA ARG A 197 5.75 11.16 3.44
C ARG A 197 5.39 11.43 4.89
N GLY A 198 4.86 10.43 5.58
CA GLY A 198 4.59 10.50 7.02
C GLY A 198 3.33 11.26 7.41
N GLU A 199 2.70 11.95 6.47
CA GLU A 199 1.40 12.61 6.63
C GLU A 199 0.31 11.73 6.05
N PHE A 200 -0.72 11.47 6.84
CA PHE A 200 -1.86 10.68 6.36
C PHE A 200 -2.61 11.44 5.28
N SER A 201 -2.89 10.76 4.16
CA SER A 201 -3.63 11.34 3.02
C SER A 201 -3.00 12.60 2.41
N HIS A 202 -1.68 12.75 2.52
CA HIS A 202 -0.97 13.85 1.87
C HIS A 202 -1.12 13.75 0.35
N ILE A 203 -1.59 14.82 -0.27
CA ILE A 203 -1.72 14.94 -1.72
C ILE A 203 -0.67 15.94 -2.19
N PRO A 204 0.37 15.51 -2.94
CA PRO A 204 1.40 16.41 -3.43
C PRO A 204 0.81 17.57 -4.24
N PRO A 205 1.30 18.80 -4.06
CA PRO A 205 0.93 19.90 -4.94
C PRO A 205 1.45 19.64 -6.37
N LEU A 206 0.84 20.29 -7.36
CA LEU A 206 1.40 20.32 -8.71
C LEU A 206 2.65 21.21 -8.71
N ALA A 207 3.71 20.74 -9.39
CA ALA A 207 5.02 21.41 -9.44
C ALA A 207 5.11 22.36 -10.65
N GLY A 208 4.29 23.40 -10.68
CA GLY A 208 4.26 24.40 -11.75
C GLY A 208 3.24 24.09 -12.86
N ASP A 209 3.22 24.94 -13.89
CA ASP A 209 2.19 24.93 -14.92
C ASP A 209 2.30 23.73 -15.89
N GLU A 210 3.45 23.08 -15.96
CA GLU A 210 3.69 21.90 -16.81
C GLU A 210 3.43 20.56 -16.07
N ASP A 211 3.14 20.60 -14.78
CA ASP A 211 2.82 19.41 -13.99
C ASP A 211 1.32 19.12 -14.05
N PHE A 212 0.94 18.28 -14.99
CA PHE A 212 -0.47 17.86 -15.16
C PHE A 212 -0.91 16.73 -14.23
N GLY A 213 -0.03 16.19 -13.39
CA GLY A 213 -0.28 15.01 -12.56
C GLY A 213 0.33 13.75 -13.19
N LEU A 214 -0.28 12.57 -13.01
CA LEU A 214 0.23 11.30 -13.53
C LEU A 214 -0.52 10.91 -14.82
N ASP A 215 0.01 11.27 -15.97
CA ASP A 215 -0.54 10.92 -17.28
C ASP A 215 0.22 9.76 -17.95
N THR A 216 1.55 9.81 -17.92
CA THR A 216 2.44 8.86 -18.59
C THR A 216 3.50 8.30 -17.62
N GLY A 217 4.32 7.38 -18.11
CA GLY A 217 5.45 6.85 -17.34
C GLY A 217 6.42 7.93 -16.87
N LYS A 218 6.60 9.00 -17.64
CA LYS A 218 7.50 10.12 -17.31
C LYS A 218 7.08 10.89 -16.05
N ASP A 219 5.80 10.80 -15.68
CA ASP A 219 5.26 11.48 -14.51
C ASP A 219 5.38 10.64 -13.24
N LEU A 220 5.67 9.33 -13.36
CA LEU A 220 5.87 8.46 -12.22
C LEU A 220 7.09 8.87 -11.42
N THR A 221 6.90 9.13 -10.13
CA THR A 221 8.00 9.52 -9.25
C THR A 221 8.76 8.29 -8.71
N GLN A 222 9.96 8.54 -8.16
CA GLN A 222 10.77 7.49 -7.53
C GLN A 222 10.04 6.83 -6.36
N LEU A 223 9.33 7.63 -5.54
CA LEU A 223 8.58 7.11 -4.40
C LEU A 223 7.37 6.27 -4.85
N VAL A 224 6.60 6.75 -5.82
CA VAL A 224 5.48 5.98 -6.39
C VAL A 224 5.97 4.66 -7.01
N SER A 225 7.09 4.69 -7.73
CA SER A 225 7.70 3.50 -8.31
C SER A 225 8.18 2.51 -7.24
N LEU A 226 8.83 2.99 -6.18
CA LEU A 226 9.25 2.18 -5.03
C LEU A 226 8.05 1.53 -4.34
N GLN A 227 7.00 2.30 -4.08
CA GLN A 227 5.77 1.83 -3.44
C GLN A 227 5.05 0.76 -4.28
N ALA A 228 4.96 0.95 -5.59
CA ALA A 228 4.36 -0.02 -6.50
C ALA A 228 5.09 -1.38 -6.48
N TYR A 229 6.43 -1.37 -6.47
CA TYR A 229 7.23 -2.59 -6.36
C TYR A 229 7.21 -3.23 -4.96
N SER A 230 6.92 -2.46 -3.92
CA SER A 230 6.83 -2.95 -2.53
C SER A 230 5.50 -3.65 -2.22
N CYS A 231 4.50 -3.57 -3.10
CA CYS A 231 3.19 -4.16 -2.87
C CYS A 231 3.27 -5.68 -2.67
N VAL A 232 2.80 -6.17 -1.51
CA VAL A 232 2.80 -7.58 -1.11
C VAL A 232 1.50 -8.33 -1.47
N GLU A 233 0.57 -7.67 -2.14
CA GLU A 233 -0.71 -8.24 -2.56
C GLU A 233 -1.57 -8.79 -1.40
N CYS A 234 -1.41 -8.24 -0.20
CA CYS A 234 -2.08 -8.74 1.00
C CYS A 234 -3.60 -8.48 1.05
N GLY A 235 -4.11 -7.59 0.19
CA GLY A 235 -5.54 -7.27 0.05
C GLY A 235 -6.16 -6.46 1.18
N ARG A 236 -5.39 -5.94 2.15
CA ARG A 236 -5.94 -5.12 3.25
C ARG A 236 -6.58 -3.83 2.73
N CYS A 237 -5.94 -3.16 1.79
CA CYS A 237 -6.48 -1.94 1.16
C CYS A 237 -7.82 -2.21 0.46
N SER A 238 -7.99 -3.35 -0.19
CA SER A 238 -9.25 -3.75 -0.82
C SER A 238 -10.33 -4.05 0.22
N GLN A 239 -9.98 -4.77 1.29
CA GLN A 239 -10.93 -5.15 2.35
C GLN A 239 -11.58 -3.95 3.03
N HIS A 240 -10.84 -2.85 3.20
CA HIS A 240 -11.29 -1.64 3.88
C HIS A 240 -11.76 -0.54 2.93
N CYS A 241 -11.73 -0.78 1.61
CA CYS A 241 -12.19 0.20 0.62
C CYS A 241 -13.71 0.21 0.51
N PRO A 242 -14.39 1.34 0.79
CA PRO A 242 -15.85 1.42 0.65
C PRO A 242 -16.33 1.20 -0.79
N ALA A 243 -15.59 1.70 -1.79
CA ALA A 243 -15.92 1.46 -3.19
C ALA A 243 -15.86 -0.03 -3.56
N TYR A 244 -14.78 -0.73 -3.16
CA TYR A 244 -14.65 -2.16 -3.39
C TYR A 244 -15.74 -2.97 -2.69
N ASN A 245 -16.09 -2.61 -1.44
CA ASN A 245 -17.11 -3.31 -0.65
C ASN A 245 -18.53 -3.09 -1.19
N THR A 246 -18.76 -2.00 -1.93
CA THR A 246 -20.01 -1.73 -2.66
C THR A 246 -19.99 -2.26 -4.11
N ARG A 247 -19.03 -3.12 -4.44
CA ARG A 247 -18.89 -3.79 -5.75
C ARG A 247 -18.64 -2.84 -6.92
N LYS A 248 -17.99 -1.70 -6.67
CA LYS A 248 -17.48 -0.84 -7.72
C LYS A 248 -16.22 -1.43 -8.34
N THR A 249 -15.84 -0.94 -9.51
CA THR A 249 -14.66 -1.39 -10.26
C THR A 249 -13.35 -1.10 -9.51
N LEU A 250 -13.33 -0.06 -8.66
CA LEU A 250 -12.13 0.31 -7.92
C LEU A 250 -11.69 -0.76 -6.93
N ASN A 251 -10.47 -1.23 -7.13
CA ASN A 251 -9.71 -2.04 -6.18
C ASN A 251 -8.36 -1.35 -5.91
N PRO A 252 -8.11 -0.76 -4.72
CA PRO A 252 -6.86 -0.04 -4.46
C PRO A 252 -5.61 -0.89 -4.64
N LYS A 253 -5.69 -2.19 -4.38
CA LYS A 253 -4.60 -3.14 -4.64
C LYS A 253 -4.25 -3.17 -6.12
N GLU A 254 -5.26 -3.24 -6.99
CA GLU A 254 -5.05 -3.31 -8.44
C GLU A 254 -4.51 -1.98 -9.02
N ILE A 255 -4.78 -0.84 -8.38
CA ILE A 255 -4.13 0.43 -8.76
C ILE A 255 -2.60 0.34 -8.54
N ALA A 256 -2.16 -0.08 -7.35
CA ALA A 256 -0.72 -0.24 -7.07
C ALA A 256 -0.06 -1.30 -7.97
N LEU A 257 -0.76 -2.42 -8.23
CA LEU A 257 -0.31 -3.46 -9.15
C LEU A 257 -0.30 -2.99 -10.60
N GLY A 258 -1.27 -2.17 -11.00
CA GLY A 258 -1.33 -1.55 -12.33
C GLY A 258 -0.11 -0.69 -12.61
N VAL A 259 0.30 0.16 -11.64
CA VAL A 259 1.54 0.93 -11.75
C VAL A 259 2.77 0.01 -11.87
N ARG A 260 2.84 -1.05 -11.05
CA ARG A 260 3.93 -2.03 -11.14
C ARG A 260 3.98 -2.73 -12.49
N ASN A 261 2.83 -3.14 -13.02
CA ASN A 261 2.73 -3.81 -14.31
C ASN A 261 3.10 -2.88 -15.46
N TYR A 262 2.63 -1.63 -15.40
CA TYR A 262 3.03 -0.58 -16.33
C TYR A 262 4.56 -0.38 -16.34
N LEU A 263 5.16 -0.21 -15.16
CA LEU A 263 6.61 -0.08 -15.01
C LEU A 263 7.36 -1.31 -15.56
N ASN A 264 6.81 -2.51 -15.39
CA ASN A 264 7.43 -3.74 -15.91
C ASN A 264 7.40 -3.78 -17.43
N GLU A 265 6.32 -3.36 -18.06
CA GLU A 265 6.13 -3.42 -19.51
C GLU A 265 6.77 -2.25 -20.22
N PHE A 266 6.44 -1.03 -19.83
CA PHE A 266 6.82 0.18 -20.58
C PHE A 266 8.01 0.92 -19.95
N GLY A 267 8.16 0.86 -18.60
CA GLY A 267 9.19 1.61 -17.86
C GLY A 267 8.78 3.04 -17.52
N PRO A 268 9.65 3.74 -16.74
CA PRO A 268 9.33 5.08 -16.22
C PRO A 268 9.54 6.21 -17.24
N ASN A 269 10.16 5.96 -18.38
CA ASN A 269 10.42 6.97 -19.43
C ASN A 269 9.45 6.85 -20.62
N SER A 270 8.40 6.06 -20.49
CA SER A 270 7.43 5.82 -21.55
C SER A 270 6.43 6.96 -21.67
N GLU A 271 5.99 7.21 -22.91
CA GLU A 271 4.90 8.14 -23.25
C GLU A 271 3.54 7.45 -23.31
N GLU A 272 3.49 6.13 -23.12
CA GLU A 272 2.22 5.40 -23.02
C GLU A 272 1.40 5.91 -21.85
N PRO A 273 0.07 6.04 -21.99
CA PRO A 273 -0.78 6.51 -20.93
C PRO A 273 -0.84 5.51 -19.78
N LEU A 274 -0.85 6.00 -18.54
CA LEU A 274 -0.99 5.19 -17.33
C LEU A 274 -2.40 4.60 -17.21
N LEU A 275 -3.42 5.40 -17.56
CA LEU A 275 -4.79 4.94 -17.63
C LEU A 275 -5.05 4.20 -18.95
N GLY A 276 -5.73 3.06 -18.87
CA GLY A 276 -6.06 2.21 -20.02
C GLY A 276 -5.75 0.74 -19.74
N LYS A 277 -4.62 0.24 -20.24
CA LYS A 277 -4.30 -1.21 -20.19
C LYS A 277 -4.19 -1.80 -18.80
N HIS A 278 -3.50 -1.12 -17.88
CA HIS A 278 -3.21 -1.63 -16.53
C HIS A 278 -4.05 -1.00 -15.43
N ILE A 279 -4.55 0.21 -15.64
CA ILE A 279 -5.36 0.95 -14.67
C ILE A 279 -6.55 1.54 -15.43
N SER A 280 -7.77 1.10 -15.11
CA SER A 280 -8.94 1.66 -15.77
C SER A 280 -9.24 3.06 -15.25
N GLN A 281 -9.66 3.94 -16.15
CA GLN A 281 -10.13 5.29 -15.83
C GLN A 281 -11.28 5.25 -14.83
N GLU A 282 -12.26 4.37 -15.05
CA GLU A 282 -13.40 4.19 -14.16
C GLU A 282 -12.95 3.89 -12.72
N ALA A 283 -11.98 2.95 -12.55
CA ALA A 283 -11.46 2.61 -11.22
C ALA A 283 -10.83 3.83 -10.52
N ALA A 284 -10.02 4.63 -11.24
CA ALA A 284 -9.42 5.82 -10.67
C ALA A 284 -10.47 6.83 -10.18
N PHE A 285 -11.56 7.04 -10.94
CA PHE A 285 -12.60 8.02 -10.62
C PHE A 285 -13.65 7.54 -9.60
N GLN A 286 -13.69 6.27 -9.24
CA GLN A 286 -14.58 5.74 -8.19
C GLN A 286 -14.06 5.89 -6.76
N CYS A 287 -12.85 6.43 -6.57
CA CYS A 287 -12.29 6.63 -5.24
C CYS A 287 -12.98 7.77 -4.49
N THR A 288 -13.37 7.54 -3.24
CA THR A 288 -13.98 8.55 -2.35
C THR A 288 -12.95 9.31 -1.50
N THR A 289 -11.66 9.12 -1.77
CA THR A 289 -10.54 9.79 -1.07
C THR A 289 -10.54 9.66 0.47
N CYS A 290 -11.11 8.57 1.00
CA CYS A 290 -11.25 8.35 2.45
C CYS A 290 -9.94 7.94 3.15
N GLY A 291 -8.88 7.59 2.43
CA GLY A 291 -7.57 7.21 2.99
C GLY A 291 -7.50 5.83 3.66
N ALA A 292 -8.59 5.07 3.76
CA ALA A 292 -8.61 3.77 4.44
C ALA A 292 -7.57 2.78 3.89
N CYS A 293 -7.29 2.81 2.58
CA CYS A 293 -6.28 1.97 1.94
C CYS A 293 -4.85 2.28 2.41
N GLU A 294 -4.51 3.55 2.62
CA GLU A 294 -3.20 3.97 3.16
C GLU A 294 -3.05 3.59 4.62
N PHE A 295 -4.07 3.90 5.41
CA PHE A 295 -4.09 3.57 6.84
C PHE A 295 -3.85 2.08 7.06
N GLN A 296 -4.46 1.23 6.25
CA GLN A 296 -4.37 -0.22 6.35
C GLN A 296 -3.13 -0.84 5.70
N CYS A 297 -2.36 -0.09 4.93
CA CYS A 297 -1.22 -0.64 4.20
C CYS A 297 -0.03 -0.92 5.14
N PRO A 298 0.38 -2.20 5.30
CA PRO A 298 1.47 -2.56 6.22
C PRO A 298 2.87 -2.25 5.64
N VAL A 299 2.94 -1.90 4.37
CA VAL A 299 4.20 -1.58 3.67
C VAL A 299 4.29 -0.11 3.25
N GLY A 300 3.39 0.73 3.78
CA GLY A 300 3.47 2.18 3.62
C GLY A 300 3.17 2.71 2.21
N ILE A 301 2.30 2.04 1.43
CA ILE A 301 1.89 2.54 0.11
C ILE A 301 0.89 3.69 0.29
N GLU A 302 1.19 4.83 -0.28
CA GLU A 302 0.35 6.03 -0.32
C GLU A 302 -0.53 5.98 -1.57
N HIS A 303 -1.73 5.39 -1.43
CA HIS A 303 -2.62 5.17 -2.57
C HIS A 303 -3.29 6.45 -3.09
N LEU A 304 -3.57 7.41 -2.20
CA LEU A 304 -4.26 8.64 -2.59
C LEU A 304 -3.42 9.54 -3.50
N PRO A 305 -2.12 9.79 -3.23
CA PRO A 305 -1.27 10.51 -4.17
C PRO A 305 -1.28 9.90 -5.57
N ILE A 306 -1.27 8.57 -5.67
CA ILE A 306 -1.32 7.86 -6.95
C ILE A 306 -2.68 8.09 -7.63
N ILE A 307 -3.79 7.86 -6.93
CA ILE A 307 -5.15 7.96 -7.49
C ILE A 307 -5.45 9.41 -7.89
N ILE A 308 -5.12 10.37 -7.02
CA ILE A 308 -5.34 11.79 -7.33
C ILE A 308 -4.43 12.25 -8.46
N GLY A 309 -3.18 11.80 -8.49
CA GLY A 309 -2.26 12.07 -9.60
C GLY A 309 -2.81 11.58 -10.94
N LEU A 310 -3.35 10.35 -11.00
CA LEU A 310 -4.00 9.80 -12.20
C LEU A 310 -5.23 10.63 -12.64
N ARG A 311 -6.05 11.06 -11.69
CA ARG A 311 -7.19 11.93 -11.97
C ARG A 311 -6.74 13.29 -12.53
N ARG A 312 -5.74 13.92 -11.88
CA ARG A 312 -5.14 15.17 -12.35
C ARG A 312 -4.62 15.03 -13.78
N GLY A 313 -3.85 13.95 -14.04
CA GLY A 313 -3.35 13.65 -15.37
C GLY A 313 -4.45 13.58 -16.41
N ALA A 314 -5.51 12.82 -16.15
CA ALA A 314 -6.63 12.66 -17.08
C ALA A 314 -7.40 13.97 -17.34
N VAL A 315 -7.67 14.75 -16.29
CA VAL A 315 -8.41 16.02 -16.40
C VAL A 315 -7.58 17.09 -17.08
N ASN A 316 -6.34 17.30 -16.64
CA ASN A 316 -5.50 18.38 -17.13
C ASN A 316 -5.00 18.17 -18.57
N THR A 317 -4.91 16.90 -19.02
CA THR A 317 -4.57 16.57 -20.41
C THR A 317 -5.81 16.43 -21.33
N GLY A 318 -7.02 16.70 -20.81
CA GLY A 318 -8.27 16.61 -21.58
C GLY A 318 -8.68 15.19 -21.96
N LYS A 319 -8.10 14.17 -21.36
CA LYS A 319 -8.42 12.74 -21.62
C LYS A 319 -9.60 12.23 -20.81
N TRP A 320 -10.03 13.00 -19.81
CA TRP A 320 -11.20 12.64 -19.01
C TRP A 320 -12.46 13.17 -19.71
N GLU A 321 -13.31 12.25 -20.12
CA GLU A 321 -14.60 12.53 -20.71
C GLU A 321 -15.67 11.88 -19.84
N ASP A 322 -16.57 12.72 -19.30
CA ASP A 322 -17.75 12.30 -18.56
C ASP A 322 -18.85 13.35 -18.70
N ASP A 323 -19.93 12.97 -19.37
CA ASP A 323 -21.08 13.85 -19.66
C ASP A 323 -21.65 14.51 -18.40
N TYR A 324 -21.66 13.78 -17.28
CA TYR A 324 -22.17 14.32 -16.01
C TYR A 324 -21.17 15.32 -15.40
N GLY A 325 -19.89 15.02 -15.42
CA GLY A 325 -18.85 15.90 -14.93
C GLY A 325 -18.75 17.18 -15.74
N THR A 326 -18.81 17.10 -17.06
CA THR A 326 -18.82 18.27 -17.94
C THR A 326 -20.01 19.19 -17.65
N LYS A 327 -21.22 18.65 -17.51
CA LYS A 327 -22.42 19.42 -17.13
C LYS A 327 -22.29 20.05 -15.76
N LEU A 328 -21.75 19.29 -14.78
CA LEU A 328 -21.50 19.77 -13.42
C LEU A 328 -20.53 20.96 -13.41
N PHE A 329 -19.40 20.85 -14.11
CA PHE A 329 -18.40 21.93 -14.17
C PHE A 329 -18.95 23.18 -14.86
N LEU A 330 -19.66 23.02 -15.97
CA LEU A 330 -20.33 24.14 -16.65
C LEU A 330 -21.38 24.80 -15.75
N ALA A 331 -22.15 24.02 -15.00
CA ALA A 331 -23.13 24.55 -14.07
C ALA A 331 -22.48 25.31 -12.90
N LEU A 332 -21.40 24.79 -12.35
CA LEU A 332 -20.61 25.44 -11.28
C LEU A 332 -19.97 26.74 -11.79
N GLU A 333 -19.38 26.73 -12.97
CA GLU A 333 -18.69 27.88 -13.55
C GLU A 333 -19.69 29.02 -13.86
N ARG A 334 -20.84 28.68 -14.45
CA ARG A 334 -21.83 29.68 -14.89
C ARG A 334 -22.74 30.19 -13.77
N ASN A 335 -23.14 29.30 -12.86
CA ASN A 335 -24.20 29.56 -11.88
C ASN A 335 -23.74 29.42 -10.41
N GLY A 336 -22.50 29.01 -10.16
CA GLY A 336 -21.99 28.78 -8.81
C GLY A 336 -22.62 27.61 -8.06
N ASN A 337 -23.41 26.75 -8.76
CA ASN A 337 -24.00 25.56 -8.15
C ASN A 337 -24.12 24.40 -9.13
N ALA A 338 -24.08 23.19 -8.60
CA ALA A 338 -24.09 21.95 -9.35
C ALA A 338 -25.39 21.68 -10.16
N LEU A 339 -26.49 22.30 -9.77
CA LEU A 339 -27.82 22.10 -10.39
C LEU A 339 -28.12 23.09 -11.51
N GLY A 340 -27.25 24.09 -11.73
CA GLY A 340 -27.36 25.07 -12.81
C GLY A 340 -28.46 26.11 -12.62
N PHE A 341 -28.99 26.25 -11.40
CA PHE A 341 -30.00 27.28 -11.11
C PHE A 341 -29.37 28.65 -10.87
N SER A 342 -30.14 29.72 -11.16
CA SER A 342 -29.75 31.09 -10.79
C SER A 342 -29.67 31.24 -9.27
N ALA A 343 -28.68 31.98 -8.78
CA ALA A 343 -28.56 32.31 -7.35
C ALA A 343 -29.82 32.98 -6.80
N SER A 344 -30.53 33.77 -7.63
CA SER A 344 -31.77 34.41 -7.26
C SER A 344 -32.88 33.43 -6.83
N GLU A 345 -32.85 32.19 -7.29
CA GLU A 345 -33.81 31.18 -6.86
C GLU A 345 -33.66 30.76 -5.40
N ARG A 346 -32.41 30.73 -4.89
CA ARG A 346 -32.15 30.55 -3.47
C ARG A 346 -32.66 31.76 -2.66
N ASP A 347 -32.37 32.96 -3.13
CA ASP A 347 -32.75 34.18 -2.44
C ASP A 347 -34.28 34.31 -2.35
N LYS A 348 -35.03 34.01 -3.45
CA LYS A 348 -36.48 33.92 -3.43
C LYS A 348 -37.01 32.88 -2.44
N PHE A 349 -36.35 31.72 -2.34
CA PHE A 349 -36.76 30.70 -1.39
C PHE A 349 -36.56 31.18 0.05
N VAL A 350 -35.41 31.76 0.39
CA VAL A 350 -35.10 32.30 1.72
C VAL A 350 -36.14 33.38 2.10
N GLN A 351 -36.42 34.32 1.20
CA GLN A 351 -37.42 35.39 1.39
C GLN A 351 -38.84 34.81 1.59
N LYS A 352 -39.25 33.85 0.76
CA LYS A 352 -40.56 33.21 0.86
C LYS A 352 -40.79 32.51 2.19
N GLN A 353 -39.72 31.88 2.72
CA GLN A 353 -39.75 31.20 4.02
C GLN A 353 -39.53 32.14 5.21
N GLN A 354 -39.16 33.39 4.94
CA GLN A 354 -38.80 34.40 5.95
C GLN A 354 -37.67 33.92 6.89
N PHE A 355 -36.70 33.19 6.33
CA PHE A 355 -35.55 32.72 7.12
C PHE A 355 -34.71 33.93 7.53
N PRO A 356 -34.26 33.99 8.79
CA PRO A 356 -33.31 35.00 9.23
C PRO A 356 -31.98 34.81 8.50
N ILE A 357 -31.26 35.91 8.30
CA ILE A 357 -29.91 35.88 7.72
C ILE A 357 -28.87 35.78 8.87
N PHE A 358 -27.95 34.85 8.76
CA PHE A 358 -26.91 34.70 9.75
C PHE A 358 -25.97 35.92 9.77
N ASP A 359 -25.87 36.58 10.91
CA ASP A 359 -25.00 37.75 11.12
C ASP A 359 -23.98 37.51 12.26
N GLY A 360 -23.92 36.31 12.81
CA GLY A 360 -23.02 35.92 13.90
C GLY A 360 -23.60 36.10 15.30
N THR A 361 -24.84 36.63 15.45
CA THR A 361 -25.52 36.77 16.75
C THR A 361 -26.36 35.55 17.08
N GLN A 362 -26.72 34.74 16.08
CA GLN A 362 -27.47 33.52 16.26
C GLN A 362 -26.59 32.37 16.75
N GLU A 363 -27.19 31.44 17.47
CA GLU A 363 -26.53 30.27 18.04
C GLU A 363 -26.06 29.29 16.92
N TYR A 364 -26.84 29.18 15.82
CA TYR A 364 -26.56 28.29 14.71
C TYR A 364 -26.61 28.97 13.34
N CYS A 365 -25.68 28.58 12.47
CA CYS A 365 -25.75 28.92 11.04
C CYS A 365 -26.44 27.79 10.27
N LEU A 366 -27.54 28.08 9.59
CA LEU A 366 -28.26 27.14 8.73
C LEU A 366 -27.72 27.20 7.31
N TRP A 367 -26.74 26.34 7.01
CA TRP A 367 -26.15 26.22 5.69
C TRP A 367 -27.03 25.39 4.74
N LEU A 368 -27.69 26.02 3.78
CA LEU A 368 -28.63 25.36 2.87
C LEU A 368 -27.95 24.41 1.87
N GLY A 369 -26.77 24.73 1.40
CA GLY A 369 -26.12 24.02 0.30
C GLY A 369 -26.91 24.07 -1.02
N CYS A 370 -26.49 23.33 -2.03
CA CYS A 370 -27.19 23.30 -3.32
C CYS A 370 -28.54 22.57 -3.22
N MET A 371 -28.61 21.44 -2.52
CA MET A 371 -29.86 20.68 -2.41
C MET A 371 -30.92 21.42 -1.62
N GLY A 372 -30.61 22.00 -0.47
CA GLY A 372 -31.53 22.78 0.33
C GLY A 372 -31.96 24.09 -0.35
N SER A 373 -31.13 24.61 -1.28
CA SER A 373 -31.43 25.85 -1.99
C SER A 373 -32.30 25.66 -3.24
N TYR A 374 -32.12 24.55 -3.98
CA TYR A 374 -32.63 24.42 -5.33
C TYR A 374 -33.51 23.18 -5.57
N ASP A 375 -33.27 22.08 -4.84
CA ASP A 375 -34.06 20.88 -4.98
C ASP A 375 -35.42 21.02 -4.27
N PRO A 376 -36.56 20.70 -4.92
CA PRO A 376 -37.89 20.85 -4.30
C PRO A 376 -38.02 20.08 -2.97
N GLN A 377 -37.56 18.83 -2.92
CA GLN A 377 -37.60 18.00 -1.70
C GLN A 377 -36.63 18.50 -0.64
N GLY A 378 -35.43 18.92 -1.05
CA GLY A 378 -34.47 19.57 -0.18
C GLY A 378 -34.98 20.81 0.49
N ARG A 379 -35.69 21.66 -0.26
CA ARG A 379 -36.39 22.87 0.24
C ARG A 379 -37.45 22.54 1.29
N GLU A 380 -38.27 21.50 1.08
CA GLU A 380 -39.28 21.06 2.08
C GLU A 380 -38.63 20.55 3.38
N ILE A 381 -37.51 19.80 3.27
CA ILE A 381 -36.75 19.33 4.41
C ILE A 381 -36.22 20.53 5.22
N ILE A 382 -35.58 21.51 4.55
CA ILE A 382 -35.05 22.71 5.18
C ILE A 382 -36.16 23.52 5.85
N ALA A 383 -37.31 23.75 5.18
CA ALA A 383 -38.43 24.46 5.75
C ALA A 383 -39.02 23.74 6.98
N SER A 384 -39.06 22.40 6.97
CA SER A 384 -39.51 21.61 8.10
C SER A 384 -38.51 21.67 9.26
N PHE A 385 -37.24 21.59 8.96
CA PHE A 385 -36.19 21.71 9.97
C PHE A 385 -36.21 23.10 10.63
N ALA A 386 -36.31 24.17 9.86
CA ALA A 386 -36.40 25.52 10.40
C ALA A 386 -37.63 25.70 11.34
N ARG A 387 -38.77 25.09 11.05
CA ARG A 387 -39.93 25.07 11.96
C ARG A 387 -39.64 24.35 13.28
N VAL A 388 -38.88 23.24 13.22
CA VAL A 388 -38.48 22.53 14.43
C VAL A 388 -37.52 23.39 15.26
N MET A 389 -36.54 24.03 14.65
CA MET A 389 -35.62 24.94 15.34
C MET A 389 -36.34 26.07 16.04
N ALA A 390 -37.29 26.71 15.33
CA ALA A 390 -38.14 27.78 15.89
C ALA A 390 -39.01 27.28 17.06
N HIS A 391 -39.58 26.08 16.96
CA HIS A 391 -40.37 25.48 18.03
C HIS A 391 -39.52 25.20 19.31
N LEU A 392 -38.25 24.83 19.10
CA LEU A 392 -37.31 24.62 20.22
C LEU A 392 -36.73 25.91 20.80
N GLY A 393 -37.11 27.07 20.25
CA GLY A 393 -36.59 28.36 20.69
C GLY A 393 -35.12 28.58 20.35
N THR A 394 -34.57 27.79 19.43
CA THR A 394 -33.17 27.86 19.02
C THR A 394 -33.00 28.97 17.97
N THR A 395 -32.05 29.86 18.17
CA THR A 395 -31.77 30.96 17.23
C THR A 395 -30.87 30.47 16.11
N PHE A 396 -31.29 30.71 14.85
CA PHE A 396 -30.52 30.37 13.66
C PHE A 396 -30.65 31.45 12.58
N GLY A 397 -29.71 31.47 11.66
CA GLY A 397 -29.74 32.39 10.52
C GLY A 397 -28.99 31.84 9.31
#